data_4fed8714127ca5ae18f0c9650a7fa533
#
_entry.id   4fed8714127ca5ae18f0c9650a7fa533
#
_cell.length_a   1.000
_cell.length_b   1.000
_cell.length_c   1.000
_cell.angle_alpha   90.00
_cell.angle_beta   90.00
_cell.angle_gamma   90.00
#
_symmetry.space_group_name_H-M   'P 1'
#
loop_
_entity.id
_entity.type
_entity.pdbx_description
1 polymer ?
#
loop_
_entity_poly.entity_id
_entity_poly.type
_entity_poly.pdbx_seq_one_letter_code
_entity_poly.pdbx_strand_id
1 'polypeptide(L)'
;MGYANNCYDLGNSDINDGILRTGDIAKFDTDGYYYITGRKKRFLKLFGNRISLDHVEQMLNQDGFECVCAGTDNKMNIYTINFDKVNKIKEYVKNNFNLNYSGFEVIKIKQIPRSESGKILYSKFKDFHGNR
;
A
#
# COMPACT_ATOMS: atom_id res chain seq x y z
N MET A 1 19.96 -18.35 -2.23
CA MET A 1 19.76 -16.88 -2.16
C MET A 1 18.59 -16.60 -1.20
N GLY A 2 18.72 -15.67 -0.26
CA GLY A 2 17.71 -15.39 0.75
C GLY A 2 17.96 -14.07 1.45
N TYR A 3 17.09 -13.72 2.41
CA TYR A 3 17.27 -12.56 3.26
C TYR A 3 18.01 -12.96 4.54
N ALA A 4 19.04 -12.19 4.92
CA ALA A 4 19.72 -12.33 6.21
C ALA A 4 19.08 -11.36 7.22
N ASN A 5 18.64 -11.87 8.37
CA ASN A 5 18.13 -11.07 9.46
C ASN A 5 19.21 -10.73 10.48
N ASN A 6 20.29 -11.51 10.48
CA ASN A 6 21.46 -11.33 11.35
C ASN A 6 22.72 -11.88 10.65
N CYS A 7 23.88 -11.66 11.27
CA CYS A 7 25.17 -12.07 10.69
C CYS A 7 25.35 -13.58 10.53
N TYR A 8 24.65 -14.39 11.32
CA TYR A 8 24.75 -15.86 11.23
C TYR A 8 24.02 -16.40 10.00
N ASP A 9 23.02 -15.66 9.49
CA ASP A 9 22.27 -16.06 8.28
C ASP A 9 23.11 -15.95 7.01
N LEU A 10 24.21 -15.17 7.03
CA LEU A 10 25.08 -14.98 5.87
C LEU A 10 25.85 -16.24 5.47
N GLY A 11 26.05 -17.17 6.43
CA GLY A 11 26.70 -18.45 6.19
C GLY A 11 25.77 -19.58 5.72
N ASN A 12 24.47 -19.33 5.69
CA ASN A 12 23.49 -20.35 5.30
C ASN A 12 23.54 -20.61 3.77
N SER A 13 23.35 -21.87 3.40
CA SER A 13 23.14 -22.26 2.00
C SER A 13 21.85 -21.65 1.46
N ASP A 14 21.68 -21.73 0.13
CA ASP A 14 20.46 -21.23 -0.52
C ASP A 14 19.23 -22.05 -0.09
N ILE A 15 18.42 -21.46 0.82
CA ILE A 15 17.19 -22.06 1.33
C ILE A 15 16.01 -21.94 0.37
N ASN A 16 16.17 -21.23 -0.74
CA ASN A 16 15.10 -20.92 -1.69
C ASN A 16 15.30 -21.61 -3.06
N ASP A 17 16.26 -22.52 -3.19
CA ASP A 17 16.54 -23.25 -4.43
C ASP A 17 16.72 -22.34 -5.66
N GLY A 18 17.40 -21.22 -5.49
CA GLY A 18 17.64 -20.23 -6.55
C GLY A 18 16.45 -19.29 -6.83
N ILE A 19 15.31 -19.44 -6.13
CA ILE A 19 14.09 -18.65 -6.34
C ILE A 19 13.89 -17.67 -5.19
N LEU A 20 13.94 -16.37 -5.47
CA LEU A 20 13.58 -15.33 -4.50
C LEU A 20 12.16 -14.79 -4.77
N ARG A 21 11.24 -15.06 -3.84
CA ARG A 21 9.86 -14.55 -3.91
C ARG A 21 9.81 -13.16 -3.27
N THR A 22 9.85 -12.11 -4.08
CA THR A 22 9.84 -10.71 -3.61
C THR A 22 8.47 -10.25 -3.12
N GLY A 23 7.41 -10.90 -3.61
CA GLY A 23 6.02 -10.48 -3.33
C GLY A 23 5.56 -9.30 -4.20
N ASP A 24 6.38 -8.88 -5.15
CA ASP A 24 6.01 -7.84 -6.11
C ASP A 24 5.22 -8.41 -7.28
N ILE A 25 4.37 -7.58 -7.88
CA ILE A 25 3.67 -7.84 -9.13
C ILE A 25 4.30 -6.97 -10.19
N ALA A 26 4.70 -7.59 -11.30
CA ALA A 26 5.28 -6.89 -12.42
C ALA A 26 4.56 -7.26 -13.71
N LYS A 27 4.57 -6.37 -14.67
CA LYS A 27 4.27 -6.63 -16.08
C LYS A 27 5.53 -6.43 -16.90
N PHE A 28 5.63 -7.07 -18.05
CA PHE A 28 6.70 -6.79 -19.00
C PHE A 28 6.10 -6.31 -20.32
N ASP A 29 6.86 -5.50 -21.04
CA ASP A 29 6.46 -4.99 -22.35
C ASP A 29 7.01 -5.88 -23.49
N THR A 30 6.73 -5.47 -24.72
CA THR A 30 7.20 -6.17 -25.93
C THR A 30 8.72 -6.17 -26.10
N ASP A 31 9.41 -5.22 -25.46
CA ASP A 31 10.85 -5.08 -25.47
C ASP A 31 11.55 -5.89 -24.36
N GLY A 32 10.75 -6.55 -23.50
CA GLY A 32 11.23 -7.42 -22.43
C GLY A 32 11.58 -6.72 -21.12
N TYR A 33 11.22 -5.43 -20.95
CA TYR A 33 11.42 -4.72 -19.68
C TYR A 33 10.32 -5.03 -18.68
N TYR A 34 10.71 -5.19 -17.40
CA TYR A 34 9.80 -5.45 -16.30
C TYR A 34 9.47 -4.15 -15.56
N TYR A 35 8.18 -3.91 -15.36
CA TYR A 35 7.65 -2.77 -14.61
C TYR A 35 6.92 -3.28 -13.37
N ILE A 36 7.37 -2.90 -12.19
CA ILE A 36 6.67 -3.23 -10.94
C ILE A 36 5.37 -2.44 -10.88
N THR A 37 4.25 -3.15 -10.83
CA THR A 37 2.91 -2.55 -10.82
C THR A 37 2.24 -2.54 -9.45
N GLY A 38 2.84 -3.21 -8.46
CA GLY A 38 2.35 -3.24 -7.09
C GLY A 38 2.91 -4.40 -6.28
N ARG A 39 2.36 -4.59 -5.09
CA ARG A 39 2.71 -5.69 -4.20
C ARG A 39 1.55 -6.64 -4.00
N LYS A 40 1.82 -7.95 -4.04
CA LYS A 40 0.81 -9.01 -3.91
C LYS A 40 -0.03 -8.86 -2.62
N LYS A 41 0.57 -8.39 -1.53
CA LYS A 41 -0.09 -8.20 -0.23
C LYS A 41 -0.85 -6.89 -0.10
N ARG A 42 -0.79 -5.98 -1.10
CA ARG A 42 -1.42 -4.66 -1.05
C ARG A 42 -2.62 -4.55 -1.98
N PHE A 43 -3.40 -5.63 -2.07
CA PHE A 43 -4.70 -5.67 -2.72
C PHE A 43 -5.79 -5.97 -1.71
N LEU A 44 -6.92 -5.31 -1.86
CA LEU A 44 -8.15 -5.58 -1.12
C LEU A 44 -9.24 -6.07 -2.08
N LYS A 45 -10.15 -6.88 -1.56
CA LYS A 45 -11.39 -7.23 -2.26
C LYS A 45 -12.54 -6.48 -1.61
N LEU A 46 -12.94 -5.35 -2.21
CA LEU A 46 -14.06 -4.54 -1.73
C LEU A 46 -15.26 -4.75 -2.66
N PHE A 47 -16.37 -5.21 -2.11
CA PHE A 47 -17.61 -5.48 -2.88
C PHE A 47 -17.39 -6.32 -4.15
N GLY A 48 -16.50 -7.32 -4.06
CA GLY A 48 -16.14 -8.18 -5.19
C GLY A 48 -15.10 -7.60 -6.16
N ASN A 49 -14.74 -6.35 -6.03
CA ASN A 49 -13.71 -5.70 -6.85
C ASN A 49 -12.34 -5.78 -6.18
N ARG A 50 -11.32 -6.13 -6.98
CA ARG A 50 -9.93 -6.14 -6.52
C ARG A 50 -9.32 -4.75 -6.67
N ILE A 51 -8.92 -4.15 -5.56
CA ILE A 51 -8.37 -2.79 -5.50
C ILE A 51 -6.92 -2.84 -5.05
N SER A 52 -6.05 -2.21 -5.83
CA SER A 52 -4.64 -2.02 -5.48
C SER A 52 -4.48 -0.78 -4.62
N LEU A 53 -4.04 -0.95 -3.37
CA LEU A 53 -3.73 0.17 -2.47
C LEU A 53 -2.62 1.05 -3.01
N ASP A 54 -1.60 0.45 -3.64
CA ASP A 54 -0.49 1.19 -4.26
C ASP A 54 -0.99 2.10 -5.39
N HIS A 55 -1.94 1.62 -6.20
CA HIS A 55 -2.53 2.41 -7.28
C HIS A 55 -3.37 3.59 -6.73
N VAL A 56 -4.17 3.34 -5.70
CA VAL A 56 -4.95 4.41 -5.04
C VAL A 56 -4.03 5.48 -4.45
N GLU A 57 -2.97 5.07 -3.74
CA GLU A 57 -1.97 6.00 -3.21
C GLU A 57 -1.30 6.82 -4.30
N GLN A 58 -0.87 6.16 -5.37
CA GLN A 58 -0.20 6.82 -6.48
C GLN A 58 -1.08 7.89 -7.10
N MET A 59 -2.32 7.58 -7.40
CA MET A 59 -3.26 8.53 -8.01
C MET A 59 -3.56 9.71 -7.07
N LEU A 60 -3.81 9.45 -5.78
CA LEU A 60 -4.04 10.51 -4.80
C LEU A 60 -2.82 11.43 -4.65
N ASN A 61 -1.62 10.86 -4.58
CA ASN A 61 -0.39 11.64 -4.44
C ASN A 61 -0.07 12.46 -5.71
N GLN A 62 -0.38 11.95 -6.91
CA GLN A 62 -0.24 12.69 -8.17
C GLN A 62 -1.13 13.94 -8.21
N ASP A 63 -2.32 13.88 -7.61
CA ASP A 63 -3.25 15.02 -7.52
C ASP A 63 -3.00 15.90 -6.28
N GLY A 64 -1.87 15.72 -5.60
CA GLY A 64 -1.43 16.57 -4.49
C GLY A 64 -2.12 16.26 -3.16
N PHE A 65 -2.68 15.06 -3.01
CA PHE A 65 -3.17 14.56 -1.73
C PHE A 65 -2.14 13.62 -1.11
N GLU A 66 -1.42 14.07 -0.10
CA GLU A 66 -0.48 13.21 0.60
C GLU A 66 -1.23 12.18 1.46
N CYS A 67 -1.31 10.96 0.92
CA CYS A 67 -2.11 9.87 1.49
C CYS A 67 -1.33 8.57 1.55
N VAL A 68 -1.71 7.73 2.53
CA VAL A 68 -1.29 6.33 2.65
C VAL A 68 -2.54 5.48 2.80
N CYS A 69 -2.61 4.38 2.05
CA CYS A 69 -3.75 3.48 2.09
C CYS A 69 -3.38 2.18 2.82
N ALA A 70 -4.27 1.72 3.67
CA ALA A 70 -4.22 0.41 4.32
C ALA A 70 -5.65 -0.12 4.49
N GLY A 71 -5.81 -1.34 4.94
CA GLY A 71 -7.14 -1.88 5.22
C GLY A 71 -7.20 -3.40 5.13
N THR A 72 -8.43 -3.87 5.11
CA THR A 72 -8.79 -5.29 4.96
C THR A 72 -9.82 -5.43 3.83
N ASP A 73 -10.16 -6.65 3.45
CA ASP A 73 -11.17 -6.92 2.41
C ASP A 73 -12.58 -6.36 2.73
N ASN A 74 -12.80 -5.88 3.94
CA ASN A 74 -14.07 -5.27 4.33
C ASN A 74 -14.07 -3.75 4.20
N LYS A 75 -12.91 -3.09 4.38
CA LYS A 75 -12.81 -1.63 4.39
C LYS A 75 -11.40 -1.15 4.08
N MET A 76 -11.32 -0.16 3.20
CA MET A 76 -10.09 0.56 2.92
C MET A 76 -10.01 1.81 3.80
N ASN A 77 -8.84 2.06 4.38
CA ASN A 77 -8.55 3.28 5.13
C ASN A 77 -7.52 4.12 4.40
N ILE A 78 -7.84 5.37 4.23
CA ILE A 78 -6.98 6.37 3.58
C ILE A 78 -6.53 7.34 4.67
N TYR A 79 -5.27 7.27 5.02
CA TYR A 79 -4.66 8.14 6.03
C TYR A 79 -4.07 9.37 5.35
N THR A 80 -4.42 10.56 5.81
CA THR A 80 -3.95 11.82 5.23
C THR A 80 -3.53 12.82 6.29
N ILE A 81 -2.54 13.63 5.96
CA ILE A 81 -2.14 14.82 6.73
C ILE A 81 -2.86 16.09 6.23
N ASN A 82 -3.55 16.03 5.10
CA ASN A 82 -4.29 17.15 4.51
C ASN A 82 -5.70 17.25 5.13
N PHE A 83 -5.80 17.84 6.32
CA PHE A 83 -7.03 17.93 7.10
C PHE A 83 -8.17 18.69 6.39
N ASP A 84 -7.84 19.68 5.60
CA ASP A 84 -8.74 20.54 4.83
C ASP A 84 -9.27 19.88 3.55
N LYS A 85 -8.60 18.82 3.08
CA LYS A 85 -8.91 18.16 1.80
C LYS A 85 -9.71 16.86 1.92
N VAL A 86 -10.14 16.47 3.13
CA VAL A 86 -10.81 15.18 3.39
C VAL A 86 -12.00 14.93 2.48
N ASN A 87 -12.87 15.93 2.30
CA ASN A 87 -14.04 15.78 1.43
C ASN A 87 -13.66 15.62 -0.04
N LYS A 88 -12.65 16.36 -0.50
CA LYS A 88 -12.11 16.23 -1.87
C LYS A 88 -11.53 14.84 -2.11
N ILE A 89 -10.79 14.29 -1.14
CA ILE A 89 -10.25 12.93 -1.21
C ILE A 89 -11.39 11.90 -1.31
N LYS A 90 -12.45 12.07 -0.51
CA LYS A 90 -13.63 11.19 -0.56
C LYS A 90 -14.30 11.20 -1.92
N GLU A 91 -14.55 12.37 -2.48
CA GLU A 91 -15.14 12.53 -3.81
C GLU A 91 -14.24 11.96 -4.91
N TYR A 92 -12.94 12.22 -4.82
CA TYR A 92 -11.94 11.71 -5.75
C TYR A 92 -11.96 10.18 -5.81
N VAL A 93 -11.88 9.53 -4.64
CA VAL A 93 -11.87 8.07 -4.54
C VAL A 93 -13.18 7.47 -5.04
N LYS A 94 -14.32 8.04 -4.66
CA LYS A 94 -15.63 7.61 -5.15
C LYS A 94 -15.72 7.64 -6.67
N ASN A 95 -15.29 8.73 -7.28
CA ASN A 95 -15.45 8.95 -8.73
C ASN A 95 -14.46 8.16 -9.56
N ASN A 96 -13.19 8.07 -9.13
CA ASN A 96 -12.14 7.42 -9.91
C ASN A 96 -12.09 5.90 -9.72
N PHE A 97 -12.49 5.40 -8.55
CA PHE A 97 -12.44 3.96 -8.24
C PHE A 97 -13.84 3.33 -8.15
N ASN A 98 -14.89 4.10 -8.41
CA ASN A 98 -16.29 3.65 -8.31
C ASN A 98 -16.60 2.94 -6.99
N LEU A 99 -16.07 3.46 -5.89
CA LEU A 99 -16.24 2.91 -4.56
C LEU A 99 -17.35 3.64 -3.81
N ASN A 100 -18.22 2.86 -3.15
CA ASN A 100 -19.18 3.43 -2.23
C ASN A 100 -18.48 3.92 -0.95
N TYR A 101 -18.97 4.98 -0.34
CA TYR A 101 -18.47 5.51 0.94
C TYR A 101 -18.45 4.50 2.09
N SER A 102 -19.28 3.46 2.04
CA SER A 102 -19.26 2.37 3.01
C SER A 102 -18.00 1.48 2.91
N GLY A 103 -17.33 1.48 1.76
CA GLY A 103 -16.14 0.65 1.51
C GLY A 103 -14.82 1.30 1.92
N PHE A 104 -14.83 2.59 2.22
CA PHE A 104 -13.60 3.28 2.60
C PHE A 104 -13.85 4.39 3.63
N GLU A 105 -12.79 4.75 4.34
CA GLU A 105 -12.78 5.85 5.31
C GLU A 105 -11.53 6.70 5.10
N VAL A 106 -11.66 8.02 5.25
CA VAL A 106 -10.53 8.95 5.26
C VAL A 106 -10.23 9.36 6.69
N ILE A 107 -9.05 9.02 7.17
CA ILE A 107 -8.59 9.18 8.55
C ILE A 107 -7.50 10.25 8.58
N LYS A 108 -7.68 11.24 9.45
CA LYS A 108 -6.71 12.31 9.66
C LYS A 108 -5.60 11.81 10.58
N ILE A 109 -4.35 12.01 10.18
CA ILE A 109 -3.17 11.71 10.99
C ILE A 109 -2.24 12.91 11.04
N LYS A 110 -1.50 13.06 12.13
CA LYS A 110 -0.56 14.20 12.29
C LYS A 110 0.65 14.08 11.37
N GLN A 111 1.14 12.86 11.18
CA GLN A 111 2.30 12.57 10.32
C GLN A 111 2.22 11.15 9.77
N ILE A 112 2.79 10.94 8.60
CA ILE A 112 2.96 9.60 8.01
C ILE A 112 4.21 8.97 8.64
N PRO A 113 4.09 7.84 9.37
CA PRO A 113 5.24 7.17 9.97
C PRO A 113 6.18 6.65 8.87
N ARG A 114 7.46 7.07 8.98
CA ARG A 114 8.53 6.65 8.07
C ARG A 114 9.70 6.09 8.85
N SER A 115 10.47 5.19 8.20
CA SER A 115 11.76 4.72 8.73
C SER A 115 12.82 5.82 8.58
N GLU A 116 14.00 5.61 9.18
CA GLU A 116 15.17 6.48 8.99
C GLU A 116 15.57 6.63 7.51
N SER A 117 15.34 5.60 6.70
CA SER A 117 15.56 5.62 5.25
C SER A 117 14.43 6.28 4.45
N GLY A 118 13.42 6.89 5.11
CA GLY A 118 12.28 7.57 4.48
C GLY A 118 11.16 6.66 3.97
N LYS A 119 11.24 5.34 4.14
CA LYS A 119 10.21 4.40 3.71
C LYS A 119 8.99 4.43 4.64
N ILE A 120 7.80 4.38 4.07
CA ILE A 120 6.55 4.33 4.84
C ILE A 120 6.47 3.03 5.65
N LEU A 121 6.19 3.16 6.95
CA LEU A 121 6.03 2.04 7.87
C LEU A 121 4.57 1.58 7.90
N TYR A 122 4.16 0.81 6.88
CA TYR A 122 2.78 0.32 6.73
C TYR A 122 2.29 -0.53 7.91
N SER A 123 3.18 -1.19 8.65
CA SER A 123 2.82 -1.94 9.86
C SER A 123 2.19 -1.08 10.95
N LYS A 124 2.57 0.17 11.04
CA LYS A 124 2.02 1.13 12.00
C LYS A 124 0.54 1.44 11.76
N PHE A 125 0.06 1.32 10.52
CA PHE A 125 -1.34 1.61 10.19
C PHE A 125 -2.32 0.50 10.57
N LYS A 126 -1.85 -0.70 10.92
CA LYS A 126 -2.68 -1.78 11.46
C LYS A 126 -3.17 -1.47 12.86
N ASP A 127 -2.39 -0.71 13.63
CA ASP A 127 -2.67 -0.41 15.05
C ASP A 127 -3.63 0.78 15.21
N PHE A 128 -3.84 1.59 14.17
CA PHE A 128 -4.78 2.72 14.20
C PHE A 128 -6.27 2.32 14.25
N HIS A 129 -6.58 1.03 14.13
CA HIS A 129 -7.95 0.51 14.28
C HIS A 129 -8.39 0.29 15.72
N GLY A 130 -7.49 0.45 16.71
CA GLY A 130 -7.72 0.10 18.10
C GLY A 130 -8.07 1.25 19.05
N ASN A 131 -7.99 2.52 18.63
CA ASN A 131 -8.29 3.67 19.48
C ASN A 131 -9.32 4.60 18.83
N ARG A 132 -10.55 4.26 19.04
CA ARG A 132 -11.68 5.23 19.04
C ARG A 132 -12.01 5.64 20.47
#